data_a801eaeb2cbd558c87830fce07da379d
#
_entry.id   a801eaeb2cbd558c87830fce07da379d
#
_cell.length_a   1.000
_cell.length_b   1.000
_cell.length_c   1.000
_cell.angle_alpha   90.00
_cell.angle_beta   90.00
_cell.angle_gamma   90.00
#
_symmetry.space_group_name_H-M   'P 1'
#
loop_
_entity.id
_entity.type
_entity.pdbx_description
1 polymer ?
#
loop_
_entity_poly.entity_id
_entity_poly.type
_entity_poly.pdbx_seq_one_letter_code
_entity_poly.pdbx_strand_id
1 'polypeptide(L)'
;MKRIIECVPNYSEGRDKSVIDAIVAAIAAVEGVKVLDVDPGEATNRTVVTFVGEPEPVVEAAFRGAAKAQELIDMRQHHGAHPRSGATDVLPLIPVSGITLEECATLARGLAERMYKELGIPCYCYEAAAFKPERRNLAVCRAGEYEALPEKMADPDRKPDFGGAWDEVAARAGATNVGAHNFLIAVNYNLNTTSTRRAMAVAFDVREKGRKAREGGSLTGKLLKDEKGEQIWIPGTLKGCKAIGWYIDEYGIAQVSMNITDIDTVPLHVAYEEVCRAAAARGLKVTGVEIVGLVPKRVLIDAGKFYLTKQQRSLGISEEEILKIAVKSMSLDDLKPFNPKEKVIEYLMEDEAELAVREKLVRMSVKGFAAETASESPAPGGGSISAYMGALGAALATMVANLSSHKRGWDDRWKEFSDVAEKGQALMAELLALVDEDTAAFNRIMDCFSMPKGTPEEKAARAAALEEATLYAASVPLKTMEAALKALPLALEMAQKGNPASASDAGVAALAAVAGIRGAALNVRINAAGLTDKTPAEPLLKRADAIIAEALALQDEVLSAVNTHIEQ
;
A
#
# COMPACT_ATOMS: atom_id res chain seq x y z
N MET A 1 -4.09 -8.82 3.45
CA MET A 1 -3.86 -7.49 2.85
C MET A 1 -4.79 -7.38 1.65
N LYS A 2 -5.54 -6.28 1.50
CA LYS A 2 -6.43 -6.06 0.34
C LYS A 2 -5.55 -5.98 -0.92
N ARG A 3 -5.98 -6.61 -2.01
CA ARG A 3 -5.27 -6.56 -3.29
C ARG A 3 -5.64 -5.25 -3.96
N ILE A 4 -4.67 -4.37 -4.19
CA ILE A 4 -4.86 -3.06 -4.82
C ILE A 4 -3.87 -2.91 -5.97
N ILE A 5 -4.37 -2.50 -7.13
CA ILE A 5 -3.57 -2.04 -8.24
C ILE A 5 -3.95 -0.60 -8.63
N GLU A 6 -2.99 0.11 -9.17
CA GLU A 6 -3.17 1.40 -9.80
C GLU A 6 -3.13 1.23 -11.31
N CYS A 7 -3.91 2.02 -12.03
CA CYS A 7 -3.81 2.17 -13.47
C CYS A 7 -3.66 3.65 -13.83
N VAL A 8 -2.69 3.95 -14.70
CA VAL A 8 -2.35 5.33 -15.09
C VAL A 8 -2.37 5.47 -16.62
N PRO A 9 -3.54 5.28 -17.26
CA PRO A 9 -3.65 5.43 -18.71
C PRO A 9 -3.40 6.85 -19.15
N ASN A 10 -2.89 6.95 -20.35
CA ASN A 10 -2.64 8.20 -21.04
C ASN A 10 -3.47 8.25 -22.30
N TYR A 11 -4.36 9.23 -22.38
CA TYR A 11 -5.25 9.44 -23.51
C TYR A 11 -4.78 10.60 -24.37
N SER A 12 -4.89 10.46 -25.68
CA SER A 12 -4.47 11.48 -26.67
C SER A 12 -5.56 12.55 -26.85
N GLU A 13 -5.93 13.21 -25.77
CA GLU A 13 -6.80 14.37 -25.70
C GLU A 13 -6.47 15.18 -24.45
N GLY A 14 -6.19 16.45 -24.58
CA GLY A 14 -5.82 17.32 -23.46
C GLY A 14 -6.45 18.71 -23.54
N ARG A 15 -7.36 18.92 -24.50
CA ARG A 15 -7.96 20.23 -24.84
C ARG A 15 -9.48 20.21 -24.71
N ASP A 16 -10.12 19.16 -25.22
CA ASP A 16 -11.57 19.02 -25.13
C ASP A 16 -11.97 18.37 -23.80
N LYS A 17 -12.39 19.23 -22.87
CA LYS A 17 -12.82 18.80 -21.53
C LYS A 17 -14.00 17.82 -21.60
N SER A 18 -14.89 17.93 -22.58
CA SER A 18 -16.05 17.05 -22.69
C SER A 18 -15.65 15.62 -23.04
N VAL A 19 -14.62 15.44 -23.87
CA VAL A 19 -14.04 14.12 -24.19
C VAL A 19 -13.35 13.54 -22.96
N ILE A 20 -12.56 14.34 -22.25
CA ILE A 20 -11.85 13.93 -21.03
C ILE A 20 -12.87 13.48 -19.97
N ASP A 21 -13.88 14.31 -19.70
CA ASP A 21 -14.93 14.02 -18.70
C ASP A 21 -15.72 12.74 -19.05
N ALA A 22 -15.99 12.48 -20.35
CA ALA A 22 -16.67 11.27 -20.80
C ALA A 22 -15.81 10.00 -20.57
N ILE A 23 -14.50 10.06 -20.82
CA ILE A 23 -13.57 8.95 -20.55
C ILE A 23 -13.50 8.70 -19.05
N VAL A 24 -13.33 9.76 -18.24
CA VAL A 24 -13.28 9.68 -16.77
C VAL A 24 -14.57 9.11 -16.20
N ALA A 25 -15.73 9.53 -16.71
CA ALA A 25 -17.02 9.01 -16.30
C ALA A 25 -17.17 7.50 -16.60
N ALA A 26 -16.66 7.03 -17.76
CA ALA A 26 -16.69 5.61 -18.11
C ALA A 26 -15.83 4.75 -17.15
N ILE A 27 -14.70 5.28 -16.68
CA ILE A 27 -13.83 4.66 -15.68
C ILE A 27 -14.52 4.65 -14.32
N ALA A 28 -15.01 5.80 -13.86
CA ALA A 28 -15.63 5.99 -12.55
C ALA A 28 -16.94 5.23 -12.37
N ALA A 29 -17.61 4.84 -13.46
CA ALA A 29 -18.84 4.05 -13.43
C ALA A 29 -18.61 2.57 -13.05
N VAL A 30 -17.37 2.12 -12.93
CA VAL A 30 -17.07 0.75 -12.48
C VAL A 30 -17.04 0.72 -10.95
N GLU A 31 -17.92 -0.08 -10.37
CA GLU A 31 -17.99 -0.26 -8.92
C GLU A 31 -16.65 -0.80 -8.37
N GLY A 32 -16.18 -0.25 -7.25
CA GLY A 32 -14.91 -0.61 -6.62
C GLY A 32 -13.68 0.09 -7.21
N VAL A 33 -13.88 1.00 -8.18
CA VAL A 33 -12.82 1.85 -8.74
C VAL A 33 -12.94 3.27 -8.24
N LYS A 34 -11.82 3.86 -7.85
CA LYS A 34 -11.72 5.26 -7.43
C LYS A 34 -10.76 6.02 -8.34
N VAL A 35 -11.26 7.03 -9.05
CA VAL A 35 -10.41 7.97 -9.79
C VAL A 35 -9.76 8.92 -8.78
N LEU A 36 -8.44 9.01 -8.80
CA LEU A 36 -7.66 9.80 -7.84
C LEU A 36 -7.14 11.10 -8.42
N ASP A 37 -6.84 11.10 -9.72
CA ASP A 37 -6.28 12.28 -10.39
C ASP A 37 -6.63 12.29 -11.88
N VAL A 38 -6.79 13.51 -12.43
CA VAL A 38 -6.99 13.75 -13.86
C VAL A 38 -6.14 14.97 -14.24
N ASP A 39 -5.07 14.74 -14.96
CA ASP A 39 -4.07 15.74 -15.35
C ASP A 39 -4.08 16.01 -16.86
N PRO A 40 -4.86 17.00 -17.34
CA PRO A 40 -4.90 17.40 -18.75
C PRO A 40 -3.73 18.31 -19.10
N GLY A 41 -3.01 17.97 -20.16
CA GLY A 41 -1.92 18.76 -20.74
C GLY A 41 -2.29 19.38 -22.06
N GLU A 42 -2.66 20.65 -22.12
CA GLU A 42 -3.09 21.34 -23.34
C GLU A 42 -1.99 21.38 -24.42
N ALA A 43 -0.76 21.70 -24.04
CA ALA A 43 0.39 21.76 -24.98
C ALA A 43 0.76 20.40 -25.56
N THR A 44 0.67 19.36 -24.73
CA THR A 44 0.95 17.96 -25.13
C THR A 44 -0.23 17.32 -25.85
N ASN A 45 -1.42 17.90 -25.74
CA ASN A 45 -2.71 17.36 -26.17
C ASN A 45 -2.89 15.91 -25.66
N ARG A 46 -2.78 15.73 -24.34
CA ARG A 46 -2.78 14.44 -23.67
C ARG A 46 -3.29 14.59 -22.24
N THR A 47 -4.07 13.64 -21.78
CA THR A 47 -4.53 13.56 -20.38
C THR A 47 -4.00 12.28 -19.73
N VAL A 48 -3.48 12.41 -18.52
CA VAL A 48 -3.15 11.30 -17.65
C VAL A 48 -4.30 11.14 -16.65
N VAL A 49 -4.84 9.94 -16.55
CA VAL A 49 -5.88 9.62 -15.56
C VAL A 49 -5.33 8.56 -14.60
N THR A 50 -5.38 8.84 -13.31
CA THR A 50 -4.95 7.89 -12.27
C THR A 50 -6.17 7.33 -11.55
N PHE A 51 -6.31 6.02 -11.53
CA PHE A 51 -7.35 5.35 -10.76
C PHE A 51 -6.85 4.05 -10.13
N VAL A 52 -7.52 3.64 -9.07
CA VAL A 52 -7.13 2.51 -8.23
C VAL A 52 -8.34 1.67 -7.86
N GLY A 53 -8.10 0.42 -7.48
CA GLY A 53 -9.12 -0.51 -7.03
C GLY A 53 -8.57 -1.91 -6.88
N GLU A 54 -9.47 -2.86 -6.69
CA GLU A 54 -9.12 -4.28 -6.80
C GLU A 54 -8.79 -4.63 -8.25
N PRO A 55 -8.01 -5.70 -8.51
CA PRO A 55 -7.48 -5.99 -9.86
C PRO A 55 -8.55 -6.10 -10.94
N GLU A 56 -9.60 -6.85 -10.70
CA GLU A 56 -10.65 -7.12 -11.68
C GLU A 56 -11.47 -5.85 -12.03
N PRO A 57 -11.97 -5.05 -11.07
CA PRO A 57 -12.59 -3.76 -11.35
C PRO A 57 -11.68 -2.79 -12.11
N VAL A 58 -10.39 -2.70 -11.76
CA VAL A 58 -9.45 -1.79 -12.44
C VAL A 58 -9.23 -2.20 -13.88
N VAL A 59 -9.10 -3.49 -14.17
CA VAL A 59 -8.98 -4.00 -15.55
C VAL A 59 -10.24 -3.68 -16.36
N GLU A 60 -11.44 -3.83 -15.77
CA GLU A 60 -12.70 -3.46 -16.42
C GLU A 60 -12.78 -1.95 -16.68
N ALA A 61 -12.39 -1.12 -15.72
CA ALA A 61 -12.38 0.33 -15.88
C ALA A 61 -11.39 0.78 -16.96
N ALA A 62 -10.21 0.17 -17.01
CA ALA A 62 -9.21 0.41 -18.05
C ALA A 62 -9.75 0.07 -19.44
N PHE A 63 -10.45 -1.05 -19.57
CA PHE A 63 -11.12 -1.46 -20.81
C PHE A 63 -12.20 -0.45 -21.23
N ARG A 64 -13.08 -0.03 -20.30
CA ARG A 64 -14.15 0.95 -20.59
C ARG A 64 -13.59 2.32 -20.96
N GLY A 65 -12.52 2.76 -20.30
CA GLY A 65 -11.81 3.99 -20.63
C GLY A 65 -11.23 3.95 -22.04
N ALA A 66 -10.60 2.83 -22.42
CA ALA A 66 -10.05 2.63 -23.76
C ALA A 66 -11.16 2.57 -24.84
N ALA A 67 -12.27 1.90 -24.56
CA ALA A 67 -13.43 1.85 -25.45
C ALA A 67 -14.02 3.26 -25.70
N LYS A 68 -14.16 4.07 -24.62
CA LYS A 68 -14.65 5.43 -24.72
C LYS A 68 -13.66 6.35 -25.46
N ALA A 69 -12.36 6.18 -25.24
CA ALA A 69 -11.34 6.91 -25.99
C ALA A 69 -11.38 6.58 -27.49
N GLN A 70 -11.55 5.30 -27.87
CA GLN A 70 -11.71 4.89 -29.26
C GLN A 70 -12.94 5.52 -29.94
N GLU A 71 -14.04 5.64 -29.18
CA GLU A 71 -15.28 6.26 -29.67
C GLU A 71 -15.11 7.75 -29.98
N LEU A 72 -14.39 8.47 -29.12
CA LEU A 72 -14.36 9.93 -29.13
C LEU A 72 -13.11 10.55 -29.78
N ILE A 73 -11.97 9.83 -29.81
CA ILE A 73 -10.69 10.34 -30.30
C ILE A 73 -10.41 9.76 -31.69
N ASP A 74 -10.07 10.65 -32.63
CA ASP A 74 -9.61 10.27 -33.98
C ASP A 74 -8.14 10.65 -34.15
N MET A 75 -7.24 9.68 -34.13
CA MET A 75 -5.80 9.88 -34.22
C MET A 75 -5.36 10.47 -35.54
N ARG A 76 -6.14 10.37 -36.60
CA ARG A 76 -5.86 11.01 -37.91
C ARG A 76 -5.87 12.55 -37.81
N GLN A 77 -6.58 13.10 -36.85
CA GLN A 77 -6.72 14.53 -36.59
C GLN A 77 -5.91 15.02 -35.38
N HIS A 78 -5.32 14.10 -34.62
CA HIS A 78 -4.62 14.42 -33.38
C HIS A 78 -3.21 14.96 -33.61
N HIS A 79 -2.91 16.12 -33.00
CA HIS A 79 -1.59 16.74 -32.98
C HIS A 79 -1.26 17.23 -31.57
N GLY A 80 -0.06 16.89 -31.06
CA GLY A 80 0.47 17.32 -29.78
C GLY A 80 1.99 17.18 -29.71
N ALA A 81 2.63 17.86 -28.76
CA ALA A 81 4.09 17.85 -28.62
C ALA A 81 4.63 16.56 -27.98
N HIS A 82 3.76 15.74 -27.40
CA HIS A 82 4.15 14.49 -26.72
C HIS A 82 4.08 13.30 -27.69
N PRO A 83 5.08 12.38 -27.66
CA PRO A 83 5.03 11.13 -28.44
C PRO A 83 3.79 10.31 -28.10
N ARG A 84 3.10 9.78 -29.10
CA ARG A 84 1.88 8.99 -28.94
C ARG A 84 1.72 7.95 -30.05
N SER A 85 1.06 6.83 -29.72
CA SER A 85 0.76 5.73 -30.64
C SER A 85 -0.73 5.54 -30.90
N GLY A 86 -1.61 5.99 -30.03
CA GLY A 86 -3.04 5.79 -30.16
C GLY A 86 -3.90 6.67 -29.26
N ALA A 87 -5.21 6.58 -29.41
CA ALA A 87 -6.21 7.28 -28.59
C ALA A 87 -6.03 6.97 -27.10
N THR A 88 -5.84 5.69 -26.76
CA THR A 88 -5.22 5.26 -25.52
C THR A 88 -3.77 4.92 -25.85
N ASP A 89 -2.85 5.80 -25.49
CA ASP A 89 -1.44 5.65 -25.87
C ASP A 89 -0.71 4.63 -24.99
N VAL A 90 -0.82 4.78 -23.68
CA VAL A 90 -0.20 3.89 -22.69
C VAL A 90 -1.22 3.50 -21.63
N LEU A 91 -1.20 2.24 -21.23
CA LEU A 91 -2.10 1.69 -20.23
C LEU A 91 -1.32 0.73 -19.32
N PRO A 92 -0.68 1.27 -18.26
CA PRO A 92 0.06 0.47 -17.29
C PRO A 92 -0.82 -0.02 -16.15
N LEU A 93 -0.57 -1.24 -15.68
CA LEU A 93 -1.05 -1.78 -14.41
C LEU A 93 0.12 -1.84 -13.41
N ILE A 94 -0.10 -1.28 -12.22
CA ILE A 94 0.95 -1.04 -11.23
C ILE A 94 0.55 -1.69 -9.91
N PRO A 95 1.35 -2.61 -9.32
CA PRO A 95 1.06 -3.20 -8.03
C PRO A 95 1.20 -2.16 -6.91
N VAL A 96 0.16 -2.02 -6.07
CA VAL A 96 0.17 -1.13 -4.90
C VAL A 96 0.30 -1.96 -3.62
N SER A 97 -0.61 -2.92 -3.39
CA SER A 97 -0.57 -3.81 -2.22
C SER A 97 -1.21 -5.17 -2.51
N GLY A 98 -0.75 -6.22 -1.83
CA GLY A 98 -1.34 -7.57 -1.87
C GLY A 98 -1.31 -8.28 -3.22
N ILE A 99 -0.55 -7.80 -4.20
CA ILE A 99 -0.40 -8.36 -5.54
C ILE A 99 1.04 -8.16 -6.03
N THR A 100 1.52 -9.09 -6.85
CA THR A 100 2.87 -9.05 -7.42
C THR A 100 2.90 -8.39 -8.80
N LEU A 101 4.08 -7.94 -9.23
CA LEU A 101 4.28 -7.40 -10.58
C LEU A 101 3.96 -8.42 -11.68
N GLU A 102 4.28 -9.70 -11.47
CA GLU A 102 3.99 -10.77 -12.47
C GLU A 102 2.49 -11.05 -12.59
N GLU A 103 1.73 -10.95 -11.49
CA GLU A 103 0.27 -11.01 -11.55
C GLU A 103 -0.29 -9.81 -12.33
N CYS A 104 0.21 -8.59 -12.10
CA CYS A 104 -0.16 -7.41 -12.88
C CYS A 104 0.21 -7.57 -14.38
N ALA A 105 1.37 -8.15 -14.68
CA ALA A 105 1.78 -8.44 -16.05
C ALA A 105 0.83 -9.43 -16.75
N THR A 106 0.36 -10.42 -16.02
CA THR A 106 -0.62 -11.39 -16.53
C THR A 106 -1.97 -10.71 -16.82
N LEU A 107 -2.44 -9.84 -15.92
CA LEU A 107 -3.65 -9.03 -16.13
C LEU A 107 -3.51 -8.08 -17.33
N ALA A 108 -2.35 -7.44 -17.48
CA ALA A 108 -2.07 -6.54 -18.60
C ALA A 108 -2.10 -7.27 -19.95
N ARG A 109 -1.53 -8.46 -20.03
CA ARG A 109 -1.59 -9.31 -21.26
C ARG A 109 -3.03 -9.69 -21.59
N GLY A 110 -3.82 -10.11 -20.59
CA GLY A 110 -5.24 -10.42 -20.74
C GLY A 110 -6.07 -9.22 -21.19
N LEU A 111 -5.79 -8.03 -20.64
CA LEU A 111 -6.42 -6.78 -21.05
C LEU A 111 -6.10 -6.41 -22.50
N ALA A 112 -4.82 -6.50 -22.90
CA ALA A 112 -4.39 -6.24 -24.28
C ALA A 112 -5.06 -7.19 -25.28
N GLU A 113 -5.15 -8.48 -24.96
CA GLU A 113 -5.86 -9.46 -25.78
C GLU A 113 -7.36 -9.15 -25.90
N ARG A 114 -8.00 -8.78 -24.79
CA ARG A 114 -9.42 -8.40 -24.76
C ARG A 114 -9.69 -7.13 -25.58
N MET A 115 -8.85 -6.11 -25.44
CA MET A 115 -8.97 -4.86 -26.22
C MET A 115 -8.90 -5.14 -27.73
N TYR A 116 -8.02 -6.01 -28.17
CA TYR A 116 -7.98 -6.40 -29.55
C TYR A 116 -9.21 -7.20 -29.99
N LYS A 117 -9.62 -8.21 -29.20
CA LYS A 117 -10.75 -9.08 -29.56
C LYS A 117 -12.10 -8.36 -29.61
N GLU A 118 -12.35 -7.48 -28.66
CA GLU A 118 -13.66 -6.83 -28.49
C GLU A 118 -13.72 -5.44 -29.14
N LEU A 119 -12.63 -4.69 -29.19
CA LEU A 119 -12.56 -3.33 -29.73
C LEU A 119 -11.80 -3.24 -31.06
N GLY A 120 -11.03 -4.26 -31.42
CA GLY A 120 -10.17 -4.24 -32.61
C GLY A 120 -8.91 -3.38 -32.45
N ILE A 121 -8.63 -2.83 -31.26
CA ILE A 121 -7.47 -1.96 -31.02
C ILE A 121 -6.18 -2.78 -31.02
N PRO A 122 -5.21 -2.51 -31.91
CA PRO A 122 -3.93 -3.18 -31.89
C PRO A 122 -3.16 -2.87 -30.59
N CYS A 123 -2.54 -3.90 -29.95
CA CYS A 123 -1.87 -3.71 -28.68
C CYS A 123 -0.43 -4.24 -28.67
N TYR A 124 0.49 -3.44 -28.15
CA TYR A 124 1.84 -3.84 -27.78
C TYR A 124 1.90 -4.08 -26.28
N CYS A 125 2.56 -5.18 -25.86
CA CYS A 125 2.84 -5.42 -24.44
C CYS A 125 4.26 -4.95 -24.10
N TYR A 126 4.38 -4.13 -23.02
CA TYR A 126 5.68 -3.54 -22.63
C TYR A 126 6.03 -3.79 -21.16
N GLU A 127 7.27 -3.46 -20.77
CA GLU A 127 7.86 -3.68 -19.45
C GLU A 127 7.71 -5.15 -18.99
N ALA A 128 7.17 -5.42 -17.79
CA ALA A 128 6.98 -6.79 -17.29
C ALA A 128 5.97 -7.61 -18.12
N ALA A 129 5.04 -6.96 -18.81
CA ALA A 129 4.08 -7.63 -19.69
C ALA A 129 4.65 -8.00 -21.07
N ALA A 130 5.84 -7.51 -21.44
CA ALA A 130 6.44 -7.71 -22.74
C ALA A 130 6.63 -9.20 -23.09
N PHE A 131 6.24 -9.59 -24.32
CA PHE A 131 6.54 -10.93 -24.87
C PHE A 131 7.94 -11.00 -25.50
N LYS A 132 8.48 -9.85 -25.92
CA LYS A 132 9.83 -9.74 -26.52
C LYS A 132 10.72 -8.89 -25.60
N PRO A 133 11.98 -9.29 -25.33
CA PRO A 133 12.88 -8.55 -24.42
C PRO A 133 13.08 -7.08 -24.78
N GLU A 134 13.17 -6.76 -26.08
CA GLU A 134 13.34 -5.39 -26.57
C GLU A 134 12.13 -4.48 -26.27
N ARG A 135 10.93 -5.04 -26.13
CA ARG A 135 9.69 -4.32 -25.78
C ARG A 135 9.55 -3.99 -24.29
N ARG A 136 10.48 -4.44 -23.46
CA ARG A 136 10.57 -3.93 -22.09
C ARG A 136 10.80 -2.42 -22.05
N ASN A 137 11.41 -1.88 -23.07
CA ASN A 137 11.53 -0.43 -23.19
C ASN A 137 10.36 0.14 -24.01
N LEU A 138 9.47 0.89 -23.37
CA LEU A 138 8.33 1.56 -23.99
C LEU A 138 8.73 2.40 -25.24
N ALA A 139 9.93 3.01 -25.22
CA ALA A 139 10.41 3.80 -26.35
C ALA A 139 10.57 2.96 -27.65
N VAL A 140 10.83 1.66 -27.52
CA VAL A 140 10.89 0.73 -28.68
C VAL A 140 9.49 0.49 -29.24
N CYS A 141 8.49 0.31 -28.37
CA CYS A 141 7.10 0.15 -28.79
C CYS A 141 6.57 1.42 -29.48
N ARG A 142 6.95 2.60 -28.99
CA ARG A 142 6.54 3.90 -29.53
C ARG A 142 7.36 4.41 -30.72
N ALA A 143 8.46 3.75 -31.06
CA ALA A 143 9.37 4.25 -32.10
C ALA A 143 8.63 4.61 -33.39
N GLY A 144 8.78 5.86 -33.85
CA GLY A 144 8.09 6.42 -35.02
C GLY A 144 6.64 6.82 -34.78
N GLU A 145 6.13 6.68 -33.56
CA GLU A 145 4.82 7.14 -33.11
C GLU A 145 3.64 6.56 -33.92
N TYR A 146 2.50 7.27 -33.94
CA TYR A 146 1.32 6.88 -34.70
C TYR A 146 1.62 6.82 -36.23
N GLU A 147 2.43 7.72 -36.72
CA GLU A 147 2.75 7.85 -38.14
C GLU A 147 3.49 6.64 -38.71
N ALA A 148 4.24 5.91 -37.87
CA ALA A 148 4.95 4.71 -38.30
C ALA A 148 4.13 3.43 -38.20
N LEU A 149 2.92 3.47 -37.64
CA LEU A 149 2.11 2.27 -37.40
C LEU A 149 1.79 1.47 -38.68
N PRO A 150 1.44 2.08 -39.82
CA PRO A 150 1.19 1.34 -41.07
C PRO A 150 2.39 0.48 -41.49
N GLU A 151 3.60 1.04 -41.42
CA GLU A 151 4.84 0.33 -41.72
C GLU A 151 5.17 -0.74 -40.70
N LYS A 152 5.02 -0.42 -39.40
CA LYS A 152 5.27 -1.38 -38.29
C LYS A 152 4.33 -2.58 -38.33
N MET A 153 3.07 -2.38 -38.69
CA MET A 153 2.09 -3.47 -38.78
C MET A 153 2.32 -4.38 -39.99
N ALA A 154 2.94 -3.87 -41.05
CA ALA A 154 3.36 -4.67 -42.19
C ALA A 154 4.63 -5.51 -41.96
N ASP A 155 5.41 -5.16 -40.91
CA ASP A 155 6.67 -5.81 -40.57
C ASP A 155 6.42 -6.92 -39.53
N PRO A 156 6.69 -8.22 -39.83
CA PRO A 156 6.48 -9.34 -38.92
C PRO A 156 7.19 -9.20 -37.56
N ASP A 157 8.35 -8.54 -37.52
CA ASP A 157 9.14 -8.37 -36.29
C ASP A 157 8.68 -7.19 -35.45
N ARG A 158 8.09 -6.17 -36.08
CA ARG A 158 7.66 -4.92 -35.43
C ARG A 158 6.17 -4.84 -35.17
N LYS A 159 5.35 -5.73 -35.75
CA LYS A 159 3.89 -5.74 -35.57
C LYS A 159 3.48 -5.84 -34.11
N PRO A 160 2.28 -5.38 -33.72
CA PRO A 160 1.73 -5.55 -32.38
C PRO A 160 1.70 -7.00 -31.89
N ASP A 161 1.66 -7.21 -30.59
CA ASP A 161 1.51 -8.55 -29.99
C ASP A 161 0.09 -9.08 -30.22
N PHE A 162 -0.89 -8.18 -30.19
CA PHE A 162 -2.29 -8.45 -30.55
C PHE A 162 -2.70 -7.49 -31.67
N GLY A 163 -3.18 -8.04 -32.78
CA GLY A 163 -3.47 -7.29 -34.00
C GLY A 163 -2.35 -7.40 -35.03
N GLY A 164 -2.44 -6.61 -36.09
CA GLY A 164 -1.39 -6.61 -37.13
C GLY A 164 -1.84 -6.13 -38.50
N ALA A 165 -3.13 -5.83 -38.71
CA ALA A 165 -3.61 -5.18 -39.91
C ALA A 165 -3.78 -3.67 -39.69
N TRP A 166 -3.38 -2.87 -40.67
CA TRP A 166 -3.72 -1.46 -40.68
C TRP A 166 -5.09 -1.30 -41.34
N ASP A 167 -6.13 -1.32 -40.52
CA ASP A 167 -7.53 -1.17 -40.92
C ASP A 167 -8.12 0.17 -40.43
N GLU A 168 -9.43 0.36 -40.60
CA GLU A 168 -10.11 1.60 -40.20
C GLU A 168 -10.07 1.81 -38.67
N VAL A 169 -10.12 0.72 -37.87
CA VAL A 169 -9.99 0.81 -36.41
C VAL A 169 -8.58 1.26 -36.02
N ALA A 170 -7.56 0.63 -36.59
CA ALA A 170 -6.17 1.00 -36.35
C ALA A 170 -5.86 2.43 -36.84
N ALA A 171 -6.43 2.87 -37.98
CA ALA A 171 -6.28 4.22 -38.49
C ALA A 171 -6.92 5.25 -37.55
N ARG A 172 -8.09 4.96 -36.99
CA ARG A 172 -8.79 5.87 -36.08
C ARG A 172 -8.23 5.86 -34.66
N ALA A 173 -8.05 4.69 -34.08
CA ALA A 173 -7.65 4.53 -32.68
C ALA A 173 -6.13 4.49 -32.47
N GLY A 174 -5.33 4.20 -33.52
CA GLY A 174 -3.92 3.90 -33.37
C GLY A 174 -3.68 2.54 -32.69
N ALA A 175 -2.58 2.45 -31.96
CA ALA A 175 -2.21 1.27 -31.17
C ALA A 175 -1.97 1.64 -29.71
N THR A 176 -2.39 0.77 -28.79
CA THR A 176 -2.21 0.95 -27.34
C THR A 176 -1.00 0.16 -26.84
N ASN A 177 -0.17 0.80 -26.02
CA ASN A 177 0.89 0.14 -25.27
C ASN A 177 0.36 -0.27 -23.89
N VAL A 178 0.12 -1.56 -23.67
CA VAL A 178 -0.38 -2.10 -22.41
C VAL A 178 0.78 -2.75 -21.64
N GLY A 179 0.95 -2.44 -20.37
CA GLY A 179 2.09 -2.95 -19.63
C GLY A 179 1.86 -3.09 -18.14
N ALA A 180 2.89 -3.59 -17.48
CA ALA A 180 2.97 -3.60 -16.03
C ALA A 180 4.38 -3.21 -15.61
N HIS A 181 4.49 -2.34 -14.62
CA HIS A 181 5.78 -1.92 -14.05
C HIS A 181 5.66 -1.63 -12.55
N ASN A 182 6.78 -1.59 -11.86
CA ASN A 182 6.81 -1.23 -10.45
C ASN A 182 6.34 0.21 -10.23
N PHE A 183 5.96 0.51 -9.01
CA PHE A 183 5.49 1.84 -8.66
C PHE A 183 6.62 2.87 -8.88
N LEU A 184 6.27 3.95 -9.56
CA LEU A 184 7.16 5.08 -9.82
C LEU A 184 6.82 6.22 -8.88
N ILE A 185 7.81 6.83 -8.25
CA ILE A 185 7.65 8.07 -7.47
C ILE A 185 8.34 9.22 -8.20
N ALA A 186 7.57 10.25 -8.51
CA ALA A 186 8.12 11.55 -8.87
C ALA A 186 8.34 12.37 -7.59
N VAL A 187 9.56 12.86 -7.40
CA VAL A 187 9.95 13.57 -6.18
C VAL A 187 10.90 14.71 -6.49
N ASN A 188 10.69 15.86 -5.85
CA ASN A 188 11.53 17.03 -5.97
C ASN A 188 12.25 17.30 -4.64
N TYR A 189 13.56 17.50 -4.69
CA TYR A 189 14.38 17.83 -3.53
C TYR A 189 14.75 19.31 -3.58
N ASN A 190 14.26 20.09 -2.61
CA ASN A 190 14.49 21.52 -2.49
C ASN A 190 15.94 21.79 -2.06
N LEU A 191 16.63 22.68 -2.74
CA LEU A 191 18.00 23.03 -2.41
C LEU A 191 18.08 24.50 -1.94
N ASN A 192 19.00 24.78 -1.02
CA ASN A 192 19.30 26.13 -0.55
C ASN A 192 20.09 26.95 -1.60
N THR A 193 19.68 26.89 -2.85
CA THR A 193 20.34 27.61 -3.96
C THR A 193 19.34 28.00 -5.04
N THR A 194 19.63 29.07 -5.76
CA THR A 194 18.92 29.48 -6.99
C THR A 194 19.60 28.97 -8.27
N SER A 195 20.72 28.26 -8.13
CA SER A 195 21.53 27.83 -9.27
C SER A 195 21.09 26.49 -9.83
N THR A 196 20.39 26.51 -10.96
CA THR A 196 20.05 25.30 -11.75
C THR A 196 21.27 24.46 -12.08
N ARG A 197 22.42 25.10 -12.37
CA ARG A 197 23.68 24.39 -12.63
C ARG A 197 24.14 23.57 -11.43
N ARG A 198 23.98 24.07 -10.21
CA ARG A 198 24.32 23.36 -8.97
C ARG A 198 23.38 22.20 -8.71
N ALA A 199 22.07 22.42 -8.90
CA ALA A 199 21.05 21.37 -8.79
C ALA A 199 21.29 20.26 -9.84
N MET A 200 21.60 20.64 -11.10
CA MET A 200 21.92 19.67 -12.16
C MET A 200 23.19 18.86 -11.82
N ALA A 201 24.17 19.45 -11.15
CA ALA A 201 25.36 18.73 -10.74
C ALA A 201 25.06 17.65 -9.69
N VAL A 202 24.16 17.93 -8.72
CA VAL A 202 23.67 16.93 -7.77
C VAL A 202 22.90 15.84 -8.50
N ALA A 203 21.98 16.21 -9.41
CA ALA A 203 21.22 15.26 -10.22
C ALA A 203 22.12 14.30 -11.01
N PHE A 204 23.24 14.80 -11.54
CA PHE A 204 24.21 13.99 -12.28
C PHE A 204 24.98 13.00 -11.38
N ASP A 205 25.19 13.33 -10.11
CA ASP A 205 25.88 12.43 -9.19
C ASP A 205 24.99 11.26 -8.75
N VAL A 206 23.66 11.48 -8.68
CA VAL A 206 22.75 10.48 -8.14
C VAL A 206 22.03 9.65 -9.21
N ARG A 207 21.63 10.23 -10.34
CA ARG A 207 20.86 9.51 -11.38
C ARG A 207 21.67 8.37 -12.03
N GLU A 208 21.03 7.27 -12.40
CA GLU A 208 21.69 6.08 -12.96
C GLU A 208 22.63 6.39 -14.13
N LYS A 209 22.18 7.18 -15.10
CA LYS A 209 23.01 7.58 -16.25
C LYS A 209 24.26 8.34 -15.84
N GLY A 210 24.24 8.98 -14.69
CA GLY A 210 25.35 9.75 -14.18
C GLY A 210 25.73 10.97 -15.04
N ARG A 211 27.03 11.21 -15.21
CA ARG A 211 27.60 12.35 -15.92
C ARG A 211 28.70 11.94 -16.90
N LYS A 212 28.92 12.80 -17.90
CA LYS A 212 30.08 12.67 -18.80
C LYS A 212 31.37 12.93 -18.03
N ALA A 213 32.36 12.04 -18.18
CA ALA A 213 33.68 12.22 -17.59
C ALA A 213 34.42 13.43 -18.21
N ARG A 214 35.08 14.20 -17.36
CA ARG A 214 35.84 15.41 -17.76
C ARG A 214 37.19 15.44 -17.08
N GLU A 215 38.18 16.11 -17.70
CA GLU A 215 39.50 16.30 -17.15
C GLU A 215 39.43 16.94 -15.76
N GLY A 216 40.26 16.41 -14.83
CA GLY A 216 40.29 16.87 -13.45
C GLY A 216 39.02 16.61 -12.62
N GLY A 217 38.09 15.80 -13.12
CA GLY A 217 36.81 15.52 -12.44
C GLY A 217 35.91 16.74 -12.30
N SER A 218 36.24 17.87 -12.94
CA SER A 218 35.49 19.13 -12.84
C SER A 218 34.20 19.09 -13.67
N LEU A 219 33.25 20.00 -13.38
CA LEU A 219 32.01 20.15 -14.17
C LEU A 219 32.25 20.86 -15.52
N THR A 220 33.40 21.50 -15.73
CA THR A 220 33.71 22.36 -16.88
C THR A 220 34.96 21.93 -17.65
N GLY A 221 35.71 20.90 -17.20
CA GLY A 221 36.87 20.35 -17.88
C GLY A 221 36.54 19.79 -19.28
N LYS A 222 37.53 19.53 -20.09
CA LYS A 222 37.38 18.90 -21.40
C LYS A 222 36.76 17.50 -21.26
N LEU A 223 35.88 17.14 -22.17
CA LEU A 223 35.25 15.83 -22.20
C LEU A 223 36.27 14.72 -22.48
N LEU A 224 36.27 13.70 -21.65
CA LEU A 224 37.11 12.51 -21.82
C LEU A 224 36.41 11.52 -22.75
N LYS A 225 37.19 10.96 -23.66
CA LYS A 225 36.76 9.93 -24.60
C LYS A 225 37.62 8.68 -24.40
N ASP A 226 37.05 7.51 -24.69
CA ASP A 226 37.82 6.26 -24.70
C ASP A 226 38.66 6.10 -25.97
N GLU A 227 39.35 4.97 -26.07
CA GLU A 227 40.24 4.64 -27.20
C GLU A 227 39.49 4.55 -28.55
N LYS A 228 38.18 4.34 -28.51
CA LYS A 228 37.30 4.31 -29.69
C LYS A 228 36.70 5.66 -30.05
N GLY A 229 36.99 6.70 -29.26
CA GLY A 229 36.49 8.05 -29.44
C GLY A 229 35.08 8.25 -28.85
N GLU A 230 34.55 7.29 -28.11
CA GLU A 230 33.27 7.38 -27.44
C GLU A 230 33.36 8.13 -26.11
N GLN A 231 32.25 8.76 -25.72
CA GLN A 231 32.17 9.53 -24.49
C GLN A 231 32.21 8.63 -23.26
N ILE A 232 33.20 8.82 -22.37
CA ILE A 232 33.26 8.13 -21.09
C ILE A 232 32.20 8.70 -20.14
N TRP A 233 31.44 7.81 -19.50
CA TRP A 233 30.43 8.15 -18.50
C TRP A 233 30.87 7.70 -17.10
N ILE A 234 30.61 8.53 -16.11
CA ILE A 234 30.70 8.17 -14.70
C ILE A 234 29.26 7.90 -14.24
N PRO A 235 28.89 6.67 -13.89
CA PRO A 235 27.54 6.37 -13.45
C PRO A 235 27.21 7.11 -12.15
N GLY A 236 25.94 7.41 -11.94
CA GLY A 236 25.47 7.92 -10.66
C GLY A 236 25.25 6.77 -9.66
N THR A 237 24.87 7.14 -8.46
CA THR A 237 24.83 6.21 -7.32
C THR A 237 23.53 5.45 -7.18
N LEU A 238 22.43 5.93 -7.78
CA LEU A 238 21.08 5.34 -7.68
C LEU A 238 20.68 4.66 -8.99
N LYS A 239 20.53 3.34 -8.96
CA LYS A 239 19.98 2.57 -10.08
C LYS A 239 18.48 2.86 -10.25
N GLY A 240 17.96 2.79 -11.48
CA GLY A 240 16.55 3.03 -11.75
C GLY A 240 16.09 4.47 -11.48
N CYS A 241 16.99 5.42 -11.23
CA CYS A 241 16.63 6.81 -10.99
C CYS A 241 17.00 7.70 -12.17
N LYS A 242 16.03 8.53 -12.59
CA LYS A 242 16.23 9.61 -13.56
C LYS A 242 16.13 10.94 -12.82
N ALA A 243 17.08 11.86 -13.02
CA ALA A 243 17.04 13.15 -12.34
C ALA A 243 17.59 14.28 -13.21
N ILE A 244 17.02 15.47 -12.99
CA ILE A 244 17.46 16.75 -13.55
C ILE A 244 17.52 17.80 -12.45
N GLY A 245 18.24 18.88 -12.69
CA GLY A 245 18.16 20.09 -11.87
C GLY A 245 17.40 21.17 -12.61
N TRP A 246 16.48 21.84 -11.95
CA TRP A 246 15.67 22.91 -12.48
C TRP A 246 15.46 24.03 -11.45
N TYR A 247 14.85 25.11 -11.86
CA TYR A 247 14.48 26.25 -11.01
C TYR A 247 12.96 26.39 -11.01
N ILE A 248 12.40 26.64 -9.84
CA ILE A 248 10.96 26.85 -9.67
C ILE A 248 10.72 28.28 -9.25
N ASP A 249 10.12 29.05 -10.15
CA ASP A 249 9.82 30.48 -9.93
C ASP A 249 8.89 30.70 -8.73
N GLU A 250 7.88 29.82 -8.55
CA GLU A 250 6.91 29.87 -7.46
C GLU A 250 7.60 29.84 -6.08
N TYR A 251 8.66 29.05 -5.95
CA TYR A 251 9.37 28.88 -4.66
C TYR A 251 10.67 29.69 -4.59
N GLY A 252 11.15 30.23 -5.69
CA GLY A 252 12.38 30.99 -5.76
C GLY A 252 13.64 30.17 -5.49
N ILE A 253 13.59 28.87 -5.67
CA ILE A 253 14.70 27.92 -5.41
C ILE A 253 14.94 26.97 -6.55
N ALA A 254 16.15 26.39 -6.59
CA ALA A 254 16.45 25.27 -7.47
C ALA A 254 16.17 23.95 -6.78
N GLN A 255 15.67 22.99 -7.55
CA GLN A 255 15.35 21.64 -7.08
C GLN A 255 16.11 20.58 -7.91
N VAL A 256 16.31 19.41 -7.30
CA VAL A 256 16.58 18.17 -8.03
C VAL A 256 15.24 17.48 -8.22
N SER A 257 14.74 17.44 -9.45
CA SER A 257 13.56 16.65 -9.81
C SER A 257 13.99 15.25 -10.19
N MET A 258 13.41 14.24 -9.56
CA MET A 258 13.78 12.84 -9.72
C MET A 258 12.55 11.97 -9.93
N ASN A 259 12.67 11.01 -10.85
CA ASN A 259 11.77 9.87 -10.95
C ASN A 259 12.51 8.62 -10.45
N ILE A 260 12.03 8.05 -9.36
CA ILE A 260 12.43 6.74 -8.86
C ILE A 260 11.55 5.74 -9.62
N THR A 261 12.11 5.02 -10.59
CA THR A 261 11.32 4.16 -11.50
C THR A 261 11.02 2.79 -10.91
N ASP A 262 11.65 2.43 -9.80
CA ASP A 262 11.43 1.19 -9.06
C ASP A 262 11.72 1.41 -7.58
N ILE A 263 10.66 1.50 -6.78
CA ILE A 263 10.73 1.75 -5.33
C ILE A 263 11.27 0.55 -4.53
N ASP A 264 11.27 -0.65 -5.11
CA ASP A 264 11.84 -1.84 -4.48
C ASP A 264 13.37 -1.86 -4.63
N THR A 265 13.88 -1.36 -5.76
CA THR A 265 15.32 -1.19 -5.99
C THR A 265 15.89 0.02 -5.23
N VAL A 266 15.17 1.14 -5.25
CA VAL A 266 15.58 2.37 -4.54
C VAL A 266 14.40 2.93 -3.74
N PRO A 267 14.31 2.59 -2.45
CA PRO A 267 13.33 3.20 -1.56
C PRO A 267 13.48 4.72 -1.45
N LEU A 268 12.38 5.43 -1.22
CA LEU A 268 12.36 6.90 -1.16
C LEU A 268 13.39 7.48 -0.17
N HIS A 269 13.49 6.90 1.02
CA HIS A 269 14.43 7.35 2.05
C HIS A 269 15.90 7.14 1.65
N VAL A 270 16.20 6.08 0.88
CA VAL A 270 17.56 5.84 0.33
C VAL A 270 17.89 6.90 -0.70
N ALA A 271 16.95 7.23 -1.59
CA ALA A 271 17.12 8.30 -2.55
C ALA A 271 17.34 9.65 -1.86
N TYR A 272 16.57 9.94 -0.80
CA TYR A 272 16.72 11.17 -0.01
C TYR A 272 18.11 11.30 0.64
N GLU A 273 18.55 10.27 1.36
CA GLU A 273 19.87 10.27 2.01
C GLU A 273 21.00 10.48 0.99
N GLU A 274 20.87 9.84 -0.18
CA GLU A 274 21.88 9.94 -1.22
C GLU A 274 21.90 11.33 -1.89
N VAL A 275 20.74 11.93 -2.13
CA VAL A 275 20.65 13.31 -2.62
C VAL A 275 21.23 14.28 -1.58
N CYS A 276 20.92 14.09 -0.29
CA CYS A 276 21.51 14.89 0.80
C CYS A 276 23.04 14.78 0.83
N ARG A 277 23.56 13.57 0.70
CA ARG A 277 25.02 13.33 0.65
C ARG A 277 25.67 14.02 -0.56
N ALA A 278 25.07 13.88 -1.75
CA ALA A 278 25.57 14.50 -2.97
C ALA A 278 25.50 16.03 -2.92
N ALA A 279 24.43 16.59 -2.35
CA ALA A 279 24.28 18.03 -2.14
C ALA A 279 25.33 18.56 -1.17
N ALA A 280 25.51 17.90 -0.01
CA ALA A 280 26.50 18.28 1.00
C ALA A 280 27.94 18.27 0.45
N ALA A 281 28.31 17.28 -0.36
CA ALA A 281 29.60 17.21 -1.04
C ALA A 281 29.87 18.39 -2.01
N ARG A 282 28.79 19.13 -2.36
CA ARG A 282 28.86 20.32 -3.23
C ARG A 282 28.61 21.64 -2.47
N GLY A 283 28.59 21.60 -1.13
CA GLY A 283 28.32 22.75 -0.28
C GLY A 283 26.84 23.20 -0.30
N LEU A 284 25.93 22.32 -0.68
CA LEU A 284 24.49 22.56 -0.71
C LEU A 284 23.80 21.78 0.42
N LYS A 285 22.57 22.19 0.74
CA LYS A 285 21.70 21.50 1.69
C LYS A 285 20.34 21.25 1.05
N VAL A 286 19.83 20.05 1.24
CA VAL A 286 18.41 19.75 0.98
C VAL A 286 17.60 20.36 2.12
N THR A 287 16.65 21.22 1.82
CA THR A 287 15.81 21.91 2.80
C THR A 287 14.47 21.21 3.00
N GLY A 288 13.96 20.55 1.95
CA GLY A 288 12.70 19.83 1.98
C GLY A 288 12.51 18.93 0.77
N VAL A 289 11.43 18.17 0.81
CA VAL A 289 11.06 17.23 -0.26
C VAL A 289 9.59 17.39 -0.61
N GLU A 290 9.30 17.39 -1.89
CA GLU A 290 7.94 17.39 -2.45
C GLU A 290 7.69 16.07 -3.18
N ILE A 291 6.75 15.26 -2.67
CA ILE A 291 6.24 14.09 -3.40
C ILE A 291 5.19 14.58 -4.39
N VAL A 292 5.42 14.32 -5.67
CA VAL A 292 4.49 14.67 -6.75
C VAL A 292 3.56 13.46 -6.97
N GLY A 293 2.25 13.72 -6.84
CA GLY A 293 1.23 12.65 -6.92
C GLY A 293 1.10 11.85 -5.63
N LEU A 294 0.79 10.58 -5.77
CA LEU A 294 0.42 9.67 -4.69
C LEU A 294 1.52 8.62 -4.44
N VAL A 295 1.48 8.00 -3.26
CA VAL A 295 2.43 6.93 -2.90
C VAL A 295 1.72 5.79 -2.17
N PRO A 296 2.19 4.53 -2.32
CA PRO A 296 1.77 3.43 -1.46
C PRO A 296 2.18 3.69 0.00
N LYS A 297 1.34 3.29 0.94
CA LYS A 297 1.58 3.45 2.39
C LYS A 297 2.94 2.91 2.82
N ARG A 298 3.36 1.76 2.26
CA ARG A 298 4.65 1.13 2.58
C ARG A 298 5.84 2.06 2.40
N VAL A 299 5.80 2.99 1.42
CA VAL A 299 6.91 3.92 1.14
C VAL A 299 7.22 4.81 2.34
N LEU A 300 6.18 5.32 3.01
CA LEU A 300 6.32 6.18 4.18
C LEU A 300 6.59 5.35 5.45
N ILE A 301 5.98 4.18 5.58
CA ILE A 301 6.23 3.28 6.71
C ILE A 301 7.68 2.82 6.72
N ASP A 302 8.22 2.39 5.57
CA ASP A 302 9.60 1.95 5.45
C ASP A 302 10.58 3.11 5.75
N ALA A 303 10.28 4.31 5.27
CA ALA A 303 11.05 5.51 5.59
C ALA A 303 11.03 5.82 7.10
N GLY A 304 9.86 5.78 7.75
CA GLY A 304 9.73 6.01 9.18
C GLY A 304 10.52 4.97 10.00
N LYS A 305 10.39 3.70 9.66
CA LYS A 305 11.14 2.61 10.29
C LYS A 305 12.67 2.75 10.10
N PHE A 306 13.09 3.16 8.90
CA PHE A 306 14.51 3.44 8.63
C PHE A 306 15.06 4.51 9.58
N TYR A 307 14.37 5.64 9.74
CA TYR A 307 14.83 6.72 10.61
C TYR A 307 14.75 6.36 12.10
N LEU A 308 13.73 5.61 12.52
CA LEU A 308 13.67 5.08 13.89
C LEU A 308 14.86 4.13 14.17
N THR A 309 15.20 3.26 13.22
CA THR A 309 16.37 2.37 13.32
C THR A 309 17.68 3.17 13.45
N LYS A 310 17.86 4.23 12.64
CA LYS A 310 19.03 5.13 12.77
C LYS A 310 19.10 5.80 14.14
N GLN A 311 17.94 6.06 14.78
CA GLN A 311 17.86 6.65 16.11
C GLN A 311 17.94 5.61 17.23
N GLN A 312 18.07 4.32 16.90
CA GLN A 312 18.01 3.20 17.86
C GLN A 312 16.72 3.24 18.71
N ARG A 313 15.61 3.61 18.07
CA ARG A 313 14.27 3.67 18.69
C ARG A 313 13.43 2.46 18.30
N SER A 314 12.52 2.09 19.20
CA SER A 314 11.54 1.03 18.94
C SER A 314 10.73 1.29 17.67
N LEU A 315 10.54 0.26 16.85
CA LEU A 315 9.66 0.24 15.68
C LEU A 315 8.22 -0.19 16.04
N GLY A 316 8.00 -0.73 17.27
CA GLY A 316 6.71 -1.17 17.77
C GLY A 316 5.88 -0.01 18.34
N ILE A 317 5.72 1.06 17.59
CA ILE A 317 4.90 2.24 17.89
C ILE A 317 3.74 2.32 16.90
N SER A 318 2.80 3.25 17.11
CA SER A 318 1.64 3.40 16.21
C SER A 318 2.05 3.77 14.79
N GLU A 319 1.24 3.34 13.81
CA GLU A 319 1.43 3.67 12.39
C GLU A 319 1.49 5.19 12.18
N GLU A 320 0.63 5.95 12.88
CA GLU A 320 0.61 7.40 12.82
C GLU A 320 1.94 8.03 13.27
N GLU A 321 2.56 7.50 14.33
CA GLU A 321 3.85 7.99 14.80
C GLU A 321 4.98 7.64 13.83
N ILE A 322 4.96 6.45 13.21
CA ILE A 322 5.93 6.05 12.17
C ILE A 322 5.84 7.01 10.98
N LEU A 323 4.62 7.32 10.51
CA LEU A 323 4.39 8.27 9.41
C LEU A 323 4.88 9.67 9.76
N LYS A 324 4.62 10.14 10.99
CA LYS A 324 5.11 11.43 11.47
C LYS A 324 6.65 11.51 11.47
N ILE A 325 7.32 10.43 11.85
CA ILE A 325 8.79 10.35 11.77
C ILE A 325 9.26 10.41 10.32
N ALA A 326 8.62 9.70 9.38
CA ALA A 326 8.96 9.78 7.96
C ALA A 326 8.83 11.21 7.42
N VAL A 327 7.69 11.87 7.67
CA VAL A 327 7.40 13.24 7.23
C VAL A 327 8.46 14.21 7.76
N LYS A 328 8.76 14.16 9.06
CA LYS A 328 9.74 15.07 9.68
C LYS A 328 11.17 14.79 9.26
N SER A 329 11.56 13.51 9.11
CA SER A 329 12.94 13.15 8.75
C SER A 329 13.30 13.56 7.33
N MET A 330 12.35 13.48 6.40
CA MET A 330 12.54 13.86 5.00
C MET A 330 12.09 15.30 4.71
N SER A 331 11.60 16.04 5.71
CA SER A 331 11.08 17.41 5.55
C SER A 331 10.03 17.51 4.42
N LEU A 332 9.05 16.59 4.44
CA LEU A 332 7.97 16.56 3.43
C LEU A 332 7.00 17.73 3.58
N ASP A 333 6.99 18.38 4.74
CA ASP A 333 6.15 19.52 5.11
C ASP A 333 6.87 20.89 5.02
N ASP A 334 7.98 20.99 4.26
CA ASP A 334 8.79 22.21 4.12
C ASP A 334 8.03 23.34 3.40
N LEU A 335 7.51 23.09 2.22
CA LEU A 335 6.84 24.10 1.41
C LEU A 335 5.33 24.17 1.65
N LYS A 336 4.70 23.04 1.90
CA LYS A 336 3.26 22.89 2.13
C LYS A 336 3.02 21.83 3.19
N PRO A 337 1.96 21.92 4.02
CA PRO A 337 1.61 20.86 4.95
C PRO A 337 1.45 19.52 4.20
N PHE A 338 2.10 18.46 4.71
CA PHE A 338 1.97 17.12 4.16
C PHE A 338 0.97 16.31 4.98
N ASN A 339 -0.15 15.96 4.34
CA ASN A 339 -1.19 15.12 4.95
C ASN A 339 -1.13 13.70 4.37
N PRO A 340 -0.71 12.67 5.14
CA PRO A 340 -0.69 11.31 4.65
C PRO A 340 -2.04 10.81 4.13
N LYS A 341 -3.16 11.27 4.69
CA LYS A 341 -4.51 10.87 4.25
C LYS A 341 -4.85 11.34 2.83
N GLU A 342 -4.17 12.36 2.32
CA GLU A 342 -4.35 12.91 0.98
C GLU A 342 -3.30 12.41 -0.03
N LYS A 343 -2.24 11.76 0.46
CA LYS A 343 -1.09 11.34 -0.37
C LYS A 343 -0.90 9.83 -0.42
N VAL A 344 -1.47 9.09 0.51
CA VAL A 344 -1.34 7.64 0.58
C VAL A 344 -2.54 6.98 -0.09
N ILE A 345 -2.25 6.15 -1.09
CA ILE A 345 -3.27 5.49 -1.92
C ILE A 345 -4.24 4.67 -1.05
N GLU A 346 -3.72 3.86 -0.12
CA GLU A 346 -4.54 3.02 0.74
C GLU A 346 -5.52 3.83 1.58
N TYR A 347 -5.12 5.01 2.10
CA TYR A 347 -6.02 5.89 2.85
C TYR A 347 -7.07 6.55 1.96
N LEU A 348 -6.71 6.89 0.71
CA LEU A 348 -7.66 7.41 -0.26
C LEU A 348 -8.68 6.35 -0.69
N MET A 349 -8.31 5.06 -0.64
CA MET A 349 -9.21 3.94 -0.92
C MET A 349 -10.17 3.63 0.23
N GLU A 350 -9.90 4.12 1.44
CA GLU A 350 -10.78 3.93 2.58
C GLU A 350 -12.06 4.77 2.39
N ASP A 351 -13.20 4.13 2.55
CA ASP A 351 -14.48 4.82 2.68
C ASP A 351 -14.78 5.04 4.17
N GLU A 352 -14.78 6.29 4.60
CA GLU A 352 -15.04 6.64 6.00
C GLU A 352 -16.42 6.16 6.48
N ALA A 353 -17.43 6.13 5.60
CA ALA A 353 -18.74 5.62 5.97
C ALA A 353 -18.73 4.09 6.16
N GLU A 354 -18.04 3.35 5.27
CA GLU A 354 -17.82 1.91 5.40
C GLU A 354 -17.01 1.57 6.65
N LEU A 355 -15.90 2.31 6.88
CA LEU A 355 -15.08 2.16 8.08
C LEU A 355 -15.85 2.43 9.36
N ALA A 356 -16.69 3.48 9.40
CA ALA A 356 -17.53 3.81 10.55
C ALA A 356 -18.53 2.71 10.89
N VAL A 357 -18.99 1.95 9.90
CA VAL A 357 -19.85 0.77 10.11
C VAL A 357 -19.03 -0.44 10.57
N ARG A 358 -17.93 -0.73 9.89
CA ARG A 358 -17.07 -1.90 10.14
C ARG A 358 -16.33 -1.84 11.47
N GLU A 359 -15.91 -0.63 11.89
CA GLU A 359 -15.11 -0.37 13.09
C GLU A 359 -15.90 0.42 14.14
N LYS A 360 -17.22 0.20 14.21
CA LYS A 360 -18.15 0.98 15.02
C LYS A 360 -17.75 1.00 16.49
N LEU A 361 -17.40 -0.14 17.04
CA LEU A 361 -17.12 -0.29 18.48
C LEU A 361 -15.73 0.24 18.84
N VAL A 362 -14.71 -0.11 18.07
CA VAL A 362 -13.32 0.32 18.38
C VAL A 362 -13.09 1.81 18.18
N ARG A 363 -13.96 2.49 17.45
CA ARG A 363 -13.93 3.95 17.29
C ARG A 363 -14.64 4.73 18.40
N MET A 364 -15.33 4.04 19.30
CA MET A 364 -15.98 4.68 20.44
C MET A 364 -14.94 5.18 21.45
N SER A 365 -15.28 6.27 22.15
CA SER A 365 -14.53 6.62 23.36
C SER A 365 -14.68 5.51 24.41
N VAL A 366 -13.71 5.37 25.31
CA VAL A 366 -13.79 4.38 26.43
C VAL A 366 -15.12 4.50 27.19
N LYS A 367 -15.58 5.75 27.44
CA LYS A 367 -16.87 6.01 28.09
C LYS A 367 -18.05 5.58 27.21
N GLY A 368 -17.98 5.84 25.91
CA GLY A 368 -19.02 5.46 24.94
C GLY A 368 -19.14 3.94 24.82
N PHE A 369 -18.02 3.25 24.70
CA PHE A 369 -17.97 1.79 24.63
C PHE A 369 -18.56 1.13 25.90
N ALA A 370 -18.19 1.63 27.09
CA ALA A 370 -18.76 1.12 28.35
C ALA A 370 -20.27 1.41 28.47
N ALA A 371 -20.73 2.58 28.02
CA ALA A 371 -22.15 2.93 28.05
C ALA A 371 -22.98 2.06 27.08
N GLU A 372 -22.46 1.81 25.87
CA GLU A 372 -23.09 0.92 24.90
C GLU A 372 -23.17 -0.52 25.42
N THR A 373 -22.08 -1.02 26.04
CA THR A 373 -22.06 -2.34 26.69
C THR A 373 -23.10 -2.47 27.79
N ALA A 374 -23.41 -1.39 28.50
CA ALA A 374 -24.39 -1.37 29.60
C ALA A 374 -25.81 -1.15 29.12
N SER A 375 -26.05 -0.95 27.84
CA SER A 375 -27.36 -0.66 27.25
C SER A 375 -28.18 -1.95 27.00
N GLU A 376 -29.37 -1.80 26.44
CA GLU A 376 -30.22 -2.92 25.97
C GLU A 376 -29.75 -3.44 24.59
N SER A 377 -28.69 -2.88 24.01
CA SER A 377 -28.12 -3.32 22.74
C SER A 377 -27.58 -4.75 22.87
N PRO A 378 -27.86 -5.66 21.91
CA PRO A 378 -27.31 -7.01 21.95
C PRO A 378 -25.80 -7.06 21.69
N ALA A 379 -25.20 -5.96 21.26
CA ALA A 379 -23.76 -5.79 21.00
C ALA A 379 -23.30 -4.39 21.47
N PRO A 380 -22.07 -4.25 22.04
CA PRO A 380 -21.06 -5.29 22.24
C PRO A 380 -21.42 -6.29 23.34
N GLY A 381 -21.22 -7.57 23.04
CA GLY A 381 -21.42 -8.68 23.99
C GLY A 381 -20.11 -9.18 24.60
N GLY A 382 -20.21 -10.34 25.26
CA GLY A 382 -19.07 -10.96 25.95
C GLY A 382 -17.89 -11.30 25.03
N GLY A 383 -18.12 -11.61 23.75
CA GLY A 383 -17.07 -11.90 22.79
C GLY A 383 -16.27 -10.65 22.42
N SER A 384 -16.95 -9.55 22.09
CA SER A 384 -16.32 -8.24 21.81
C SER A 384 -15.50 -7.74 23.02
N ILE A 385 -16.05 -7.86 24.24
CA ILE A 385 -15.34 -7.51 25.48
C ILE A 385 -14.10 -8.39 25.68
N SER A 386 -14.20 -9.69 25.40
CA SER A 386 -13.08 -10.63 25.51
C SER A 386 -11.94 -10.26 24.54
N ALA A 387 -12.27 -9.90 23.31
CA ALA A 387 -11.30 -9.44 22.32
C ALA A 387 -10.62 -8.14 22.79
N TYR A 388 -11.37 -7.18 23.33
CA TYR A 388 -10.82 -5.94 23.84
C TYR A 388 -9.90 -6.15 25.05
N MET A 389 -10.26 -7.06 25.98
CA MET A 389 -9.38 -7.44 27.09
C MET A 389 -8.06 -8.05 26.58
N GLY A 390 -8.13 -8.92 25.58
CA GLY A 390 -6.93 -9.46 24.91
C GLY A 390 -6.06 -8.36 24.29
N ALA A 391 -6.70 -7.39 23.61
CA ALA A 391 -6.01 -6.24 23.01
C ALA A 391 -5.29 -5.37 24.06
N LEU A 392 -5.92 -5.12 25.21
CA LEU A 392 -5.30 -4.41 26.33
C LEU A 392 -4.11 -5.18 26.93
N GLY A 393 -4.20 -6.51 26.99
CA GLY A 393 -3.08 -7.37 27.39
C GLY A 393 -1.87 -7.23 26.45
N ALA A 394 -2.11 -7.30 25.14
CA ALA A 394 -1.08 -7.09 24.13
C ALA A 394 -0.51 -5.66 24.19
N ALA A 395 -1.36 -4.65 24.38
CA ALA A 395 -0.97 -3.24 24.50
C ALA A 395 -0.04 -2.99 25.69
N LEU A 396 -0.34 -3.55 26.88
CA LEU A 396 0.51 -3.42 28.07
C LEU A 396 1.86 -4.10 27.89
N ALA A 397 1.91 -5.32 27.34
CA ALA A 397 3.17 -5.98 27.01
C ALA A 397 4.01 -5.14 26.04
N THR A 398 3.37 -4.55 25.03
CA THR A 398 4.01 -3.61 24.08
C THR A 398 4.55 -2.36 24.77
N MET A 399 3.78 -1.78 25.70
CA MET A 399 4.20 -0.62 26.48
C MET A 399 5.47 -0.91 27.27
N VAL A 400 5.50 -2.05 27.99
CA VAL A 400 6.70 -2.46 28.75
C VAL A 400 7.90 -2.62 27.83
N ALA A 401 7.74 -3.22 26.66
CA ALA A 401 8.79 -3.37 25.68
C ALA A 401 9.29 -2.00 25.17
N ASN A 402 8.40 -1.08 24.81
CA ASN A 402 8.75 0.27 24.40
C ASN A 402 9.49 1.06 25.48
N LEU A 403 9.03 0.99 26.74
CA LEU A 403 9.71 1.63 27.87
C LEU A 403 11.09 1.01 28.11
N SER A 404 11.25 -0.29 27.91
CA SER A 404 12.52 -1.00 28.06
C SER A 404 13.51 -0.61 26.97
N SER A 405 13.06 -0.43 25.73
CA SER A 405 13.92 -0.04 24.60
C SER A 405 14.53 1.36 24.76
N HIS A 406 13.93 2.21 25.59
CA HIS A 406 14.39 3.59 25.86
C HIS A 406 15.00 3.76 27.26
N LYS A 407 15.17 2.67 28.01
CA LYS A 407 15.70 2.76 29.35
C LYS A 407 17.18 3.14 29.29
N ARG A 408 17.53 4.21 30.01
CA ARG A 408 18.91 4.69 30.12
C ARG A 408 19.87 3.58 30.55
N GLY A 409 20.93 3.38 29.79
CA GLY A 409 21.94 2.34 30.01
C GLY A 409 21.58 0.98 29.41
N TRP A 410 20.49 0.89 28.63
CA TRP A 410 20.07 -0.29 27.87
C TRP A 410 20.12 -0.05 26.36
N ASP A 411 20.87 0.95 25.92
CA ASP A 411 20.95 1.39 24.53
C ASP A 411 21.30 0.24 23.57
N ASP A 412 22.16 -0.68 23.97
CA ASP A 412 22.55 -1.85 23.16
C ASP A 412 21.43 -2.91 23.05
N ARG A 413 20.40 -2.83 23.88
CA ARG A 413 19.26 -3.77 23.93
C ARG A 413 18.01 -3.26 23.23
N TRP A 414 18.03 -2.06 22.67
CA TRP A 414 16.84 -1.44 22.07
C TRP A 414 16.14 -2.35 21.05
N LYS A 415 16.93 -3.09 20.25
CA LYS A 415 16.41 -3.97 19.18
C LYS A 415 15.66 -5.18 19.74
N GLU A 416 16.15 -5.79 20.82
CA GLU A 416 15.48 -6.89 21.52
C GLU A 416 14.05 -6.50 21.92
N PHE A 417 13.91 -5.33 22.55
CA PHE A 417 12.61 -4.83 22.99
C PHE A 417 11.75 -4.31 21.84
N SER A 418 12.34 -3.72 20.83
CA SER A 418 11.64 -3.33 19.60
C SER A 418 10.96 -4.53 18.94
N ASP A 419 11.64 -5.67 18.84
CA ASP A 419 11.10 -6.89 18.24
C ASP A 419 9.89 -7.44 19.01
N VAL A 420 9.88 -7.32 20.33
CA VAL A 420 8.72 -7.65 21.17
C VAL A 420 7.59 -6.66 20.93
N ALA A 421 7.91 -5.37 20.90
CA ALA A 421 6.92 -4.31 20.72
C ALA A 421 6.24 -4.39 19.33
N GLU A 422 6.97 -4.71 18.26
CA GLU A 422 6.38 -4.91 16.93
C GLU A 422 5.38 -6.08 16.90
N LYS A 423 5.73 -7.19 17.55
CA LYS A 423 4.81 -8.34 17.69
C LYS A 423 3.57 -7.96 18.49
N GLY A 424 3.74 -7.22 19.58
CA GLY A 424 2.64 -6.75 20.42
C GLY A 424 1.71 -5.79 19.70
N GLN A 425 2.23 -4.86 18.89
CA GLN A 425 1.42 -3.97 18.04
C GLN A 425 0.56 -4.76 17.03
N ALA A 426 1.16 -5.77 16.39
CA ALA A 426 0.42 -6.61 15.43
C ALA A 426 -0.71 -7.40 16.13
N LEU A 427 -0.46 -7.96 17.32
CA LEU A 427 -1.48 -8.68 18.10
C LEU A 427 -2.58 -7.76 18.60
N MET A 428 -2.23 -6.56 19.05
CA MET A 428 -3.20 -5.56 19.47
C MET A 428 -4.14 -5.19 18.32
N ALA A 429 -3.60 -4.96 17.12
CA ALA A 429 -4.40 -4.65 15.94
C ALA A 429 -5.31 -5.83 15.53
N GLU A 430 -4.81 -7.08 15.57
CA GLU A 430 -5.58 -8.29 15.30
C GLU A 430 -6.76 -8.42 16.28
N LEU A 431 -6.51 -8.21 17.58
CA LEU A 431 -7.53 -8.33 18.63
C LEU A 431 -8.55 -7.19 18.58
N LEU A 432 -8.15 -5.97 18.23
CA LEU A 432 -9.08 -4.86 18.02
C LEU A 432 -10.02 -5.13 16.86
N ALA A 433 -9.53 -5.69 15.74
CA ALA A 433 -10.39 -6.07 14.62
C ALA A 433 -11.43 -7.13 15.05
N LEU A 434 -11.07 -8.06 15.93
CA LEU A 434 -11.98 -9.09 16.44
C LEU A 434 -13.09 -8.55 17.36
N VAL A 435 -12.95 -7.33 17.91
CA VAL A 435 -14.02 -6.67 18.71
C VAL A 435 -15.27 -6.45 17.85
N ASP A 436 -15.11 -5.87 16.65
CA ASP A 436 -16.22 -5.60 15.74
C ASP A 436 -16.62 -6.85 14.94
N GLU A 437 -15.67 -7.76 14.64
CA GLU A 437 -15.93 -9.04 13.96
C GLU A 437 -16.87 -9.95 14.78
N ASP A 438 -16.75 -9.96 16.10
CA ASP A 438 -17.68 -10.70 16.99
C ASP A 438 -19.12 -10.19 16.84
N THR A 439 -19.29 -8.87 16.83
CA THR A 439 -20.60 -8.25 16.56
C THR A 439 -21.11 -8.56 15.15
N ALA A 440 -20.23 -8.50 14.13
CA ALA A 440 -20.61 -8.82 12.76
C ALA A 440 -21.05 -10.30 12.62
N ALA A 441 -20.36 -11.22 13.31
CA ALA A 441 -20.75 -12.62 13.35
C ALA A 441 -22.14 -12.85 14.00
N PHE A 442 -22.44 -12.13 15.09
CA PHE A 442 -23.77 -12.14 15.69
C PHE A 442 -24.84 -11.60 14.74
N ASN A 443 -24.58 -10.49 14.06
CA ASN A 443 -25.52 -9.89 13.11
C ASN A 443 -25.85 -10.87 11.97
N ARG A 444 -24.89 -11.65 11.46
CA ARG A 444 -25.17 -12.70 10.45
C ARG A 444 -26.17 -13.73 10.93
N ILE A 445 -26.14 -14.11 12.22
CA ILE A 445 -27.17 -15.00 12.81
C ILE A 445 -28.54 -14.30 12.78
N MET A 446 -28.59 -13.01 13.16
CA MET A 446 -29.83 -12.24 13.18
C MET A 446 -30.43 -12.07 11.76
N ASP A 447 -29.58 -11.88 10.74
CA ASP A 447 -29.99 -11.78 9.34
C ASP A 447 -30.66 -13.09 8.88
N CYS A 448 -30.20 -14.26 9.32
CA CYS A 448 -30.83 -15.53 9.01
C CYS A 448 -32.27 -15.63 9.56
N PHE A 449 -32.60 -14.94 10.67
CA PHE A 449 -33.95 -14.91 11.19
C PHE A 449 -34.93 -14.11 10.31
N SER A 450 -34.46 -13.20 9.49
CA SER A 450 -35.26 -12.44 8.53
C SER A 450 -35.47 -13.16 7.20
N MET A 451 -34.79 -14.27 6.93
CA MET A 451 -34.91 -15.05 5.69
C MET A 451 -36.34 -15.64 5.53
N PRO A 452 -36.83 -15.81 4.28
CA PRO A 452 -38.10 -16.44 3.96
C PRO A 452 -38.24 -17.83 4.59
N LYS A 453 -39.45 -18.20 5.01
CA LYS A 453 -39.79 -19.49 5.67
C LYS A 453 -41.15 -20.06 5.25
N GLY A 454 -41.68 -19.63 4.09
CA GLY A 454 -43.01 -20.03 3.61
C GLY A 454 -43.03 -21.45 3.04
N THR A 455 -42.01 -21.80 2.24
CA THR A 455 -41.91 -23.11 1.57
C THR A 455 -40.96 -24.07 2.30
N PRO A 456 -41.02 -25.39 2.04
CA PRO A 456 -40.05 -26.36 2.57
C PRO A 456 -38.60 -26.02 2.16
N GLU A 457 -38.38 -25.56 0.92
CA GLU A 457 -37.09 -25.18 0.37
C GLU A 457 -36.54 -23.94 1.09
N GLU A 458 -37.38 -22.94 1.33
CA GLU A 458 -36.99 -21.73 2.09
C GLU A 458 -36.62 -22.07 3.54
N LYS A 459 -37.36 -22.97 4.18
CA LYS A 459 -37.05 -23.43 5.54
C LYS A 459 -35.69 -24.17 5.58
N ALA A 460 -35.41 -25.02 4.59
CA ALA A 460 -34.17 -25.75 4.50
C ALA A 460 -32.98 -24.80 4.26
N ALA A 461 -33.11 -23.85 3.35
CA ALA A 461 -32.10 -22.83 3.05
C ALA A 461 -31.80 -21.97 4.30
N ARG A 462 -32.86 -21.50 5.00
CA ARG A 462 -32.70 -20.73 6.24
C ARG A 462 -32.01 -21.54 7.33
N ALA A 463 -32.37 -22.82 7.51
CA ALA A 463 -31.75 -23.69 8.50
C ALA A 463 -30.23 -23.89 8.21
N ALA A 464 -29.89 -24.13 6.95
CA ALA A 464 -28.48 -24.26 6.54
C ALA A 464 -27.70 -22.96 6.76
N ALA A 465 -28.25 -21.80 6.38
CA ALA A 465 -27.62 -20.51 6.61
C ALA A 465 -27.43 -20.21 8.12
N LEU A 466 -28.40 -20.55 8.94
CA LEU A 466 -28.31 -20.37 10.40
C LEU A 466 -27.22 -21.27 11.02
N GLU A 467 -27.11 -22.52 10.54
CA GLU A 467 -26.06 -23.46 11.00
C GLU A 467 -24.68 -22.94 10.64
N GLU A 468 -24.48 -22.47 9.40
CA GLU A 468 -23.24 -21.86 8.93
C GLU A 468 -22.87 -20.59 9.73
N ALA A 469 -23.82 -19.67 9.89
CA ALA A 469 -23.61 -18.45 10.67
C ALA A 469 -23.28 -18.73 12.14
N THR A 470 -23.91 -19.73 12.74
CA THR A 470 -23.66 -20.13 14.14
C THR A 470 -22.27 -20.75 14.30
N LEU A 471 -21.84 -21.60 13.36
CA LEU A 471 -20.50 -22.17 13.35
C LEU A 471 -19.44 -21.06 13.18
N TYR A 472 -19.69 -20.12 12.29
CA TYR A 472 -18.84 -18.94 12.12
C TYR A 472 -18.75 -18.14 13.43
N ALA A 473 -19.87 -17.85 14.08
CA ALA A 473 -19.94 -17.14 15.37
C ALA A 473 -19.23 -17.90 16.51
N ALA A 474 -19.10 -19.23 16.43
CA ALA A 474 -18.26 -20.00 17.34
C ALA A 474 -16.76 -19.89 17.01
N SER A 475 -16.40 -19.69 15.75
CA SER A 475 -15.01 -19.60 15.30
C SER A 475 -14.34 -18.26 15.65
N VAL A 476 -15.07 -17.14 15.67
CA VAL A 476 -14.54 -15.80 15.95
C VAL A 476 -13.97 -15.69 17.37
N PRO A 477 -14.68 -16.08 18.46
CA PRO A 477 -14.09 -16.07 19.80
C PRO A 477 -12.93 -17.05 19.94
N LEU A 478 -12.86 -18.14 19.16
CA LEU A 478 -11.68 -19.01 19.16
C LEU A 478 -10.46 -18.27 18.56
N LYS A 479 -10.61 -17.50 17.49
CA LYS A 479 -9.54 -16.64 16.97
C LYS A 479 -9.08 -15.63 18.01
N THR A 480 -10.02 -15.05 18.77
CA THR A 480 -9.69 -14.16 19.90
C THR A 480 -8.81 -14.88 20.95
N MET A 481 -9.15 -16.12 21.31
CA MET A 481 -8.36 -16.91 22.23
C MET A 481 -6.95 -17.18 21.69
N GLU A 482 -6.83 -17.55 20.43
CA GLU A 482 -5.54 -17.81 19.76
C GLU A 482 -4.65 -16.58 19.68
N ALA A 483 -5.23 -15.43 19.35
CA ALA A 483 -4.50 -14.15 19.29
C ALA A 483 -4.06 -13.70 20.71
N ALA A 484 -4.95 -13.77 21.69
CA ALA A 484 -4.65 -13.38 23.07
C ALA A 484 -3.61 -14.32 23.71
N LEU A 485 -3.61 -15.62 23.36
CA LEU A 485 -2.59 -16.56 23.84
C LEU A 485 -1.19 -16.15 23.41
N LYS A 486 -1.03 -15.63 22.19
CA LYS A 486 0.27 -15.15 21.66
C LYS A 486 0.82 -13.94 22.43
N ALA A 487 -0.03 -13.20 23.16
CA ALA A 487 0.40 -12.06 23.98
C ALA A 487 1.07 -12.50 25.29
N LEU A 488 0.77 -13.70 25.80
CA LEU A 488 1.31 -14.19 27.08
C LEU A 488 2.83 -14.42 27.04
N PRO A 489 3.43 -15.05 26.02
CA PRO A 489 4.88 -15.13 25.91
C PRO A 489 5.57 -13.76 25.87
N LEU A 490 4.93 -12.75 25.27
CA LEU A 490 5.47 -11.38 25.26
C LEU A 490 5.42 -10.78 26.67
N ALA A 491 4.31 -10.97 27.39
CA ALA A 491 4.19 -10.53 28.78
C ALA A 491 5.22 -11.24 29.69
N LEU A 492 5.47 -12.53 29.48
CA LEU A 492 6.48 -13.29 30.20
C LEU A 492 7.89 -12.76 29.93
N GLU A 493 8.23 -12.54 28.69
CA GLU A 493 9.52 -11.98 28.33
C GLU A 493 9.72 -10.57 28.92
N MET A 494 8.67 -9.75 28.94
CA MET A 494 8.71 -8.44 29.56
C MET A 494 8.77 -8.50 31.10
N ALA A 495 8.11 -9.45 31.75
CA ALA A 495 8.23 -9.69 33.17
C ALA A 495 9.65 -10.12 33.58
N GLN A 496 10.33 -10.92 32.77
CA GLN A 496 11.68 -11.44 33.05
C GLN A 496 12.81 -10.49 32.66
N LYS A 497 12.69 -9.80 31.54
CA LYS A 497 13.80 -9.04 30.91
C LYS A 497 13.54 -7.55 30.77
N GLY A 498 12.27 -7.14 30.91
CA GLY A 498 11.85 -5.76 30.71
C GLY A 498 12.27 -4.82 31.84
N ASN A 499 11.86 -3.57 31.75
CA ASN A 499 12.12 -2.59 32.80
C ASN A 499 11.47 -3.01 34.13
N PRO A 500 12.26 -3.26 35.19
CA PRO A 500 11.70 -3.70 36.49
C PRO A 500 10.64 -2.74 37.05
N ALA A 501 10.74 -1.44 36.76
CA ALA A 501 9.74 -0.46 37.19
C ALA A 501 8.36 -0.64 36.52
N SER A 502 8.29 -1.44 35.46
CA SER A 502 7.06 -1.77 34.72
C SER A 502 6.70 -3.27 34.87
N ALA A 503 7.27 -3.98 35.80
CA ALA A 503 7.00 -5.40 35.99
C ALA A 503 5.52 -5.68 36.32
N SER A 504 4.87 -4.82 37.09
CA SER A 504 3.43 -4.91 37.41
C SER A 504 2.56 -4.80 36.16
N ASP A 505 2.97 -3.96 35.16
CA ASP A 505 2.24 -3.81 33.91
C ASP A 505 2.29 -5.11 33.07
N ALA A 506 3.43 -5.82 33.08
CA ALA A 506 3.55 -7.14 32.47
C ALA A 506 2.64 -8.17 33.14
N GLY A 507 2.49 -8.09 34.47
CA GLY A 507 1.54 -8.93 35.23
C GLY A 507 0.09 -8.65 34.85
N VAL A 508 -0.29 -7.38 34.80
CA VAL A 508 -1.64 -6.95 34.35
C VAL A 508 -1.90 -7.34 32.90
N ALA A 509 -0.88 -7.29 32.02
CA ALA A 509 -0.97 -7.75 30.64
C ALA A 509 -1.40 -9.24 30.59
N ALA A 510 -0.78 -10.09 31.38
CA ALA A 510 -1.13 -11.51 31.44
C ALA A 510 -2.54 -11.72 31.99
N LEU A 511 -2.90 -11.04 33.09
CA LEU A 511 -4.24 -11.13 33.68
C LEU A 511 -5.33 -10.71 32.68
N ALA A 512 -5.14 -9.63 31.97
CA ALA A 512 -6.08 -9.14 30.95
C ALA A 512 -6.22 -10.12 29.76
N ALA A 513 -5.09 -10.63 29.25
CA ALA A 513 -5.09 -11.61 28.17
C ALA A 513 -5.82 -12.91 28.58
N VAL A 514 -5.56 -13.45 29.79
CA VAL A 514 -6.24 -14.66 30.31
C VAL A 514 -7.71 -14.41 30.58
N ALA A 515 -8.09 -13.25 31.10
CA ALA A 515 -9.50 -12.88 31.22
C ALA A 515 -10.22 -12.87 29.87
N GLY A 516 -9.58 -12.29 28.82
CA GLY A 516 -10.07 -12.33 27.45
C GLY A 516 -10.22 -13.76 26.92
N ILE A 517 -9.19 -14.61 27.10
CA ILE A 517 -9.22 -16.02 26.68
C ILE A 517 -10.38 -16.77 27.34
N ARG A 518 -10.53 -16.65 28.65
CA ARG A 518 -11.59 -17.36 29.40
C ARG A 518 -12.98 -16.85 29.03
N GLY A 519 -13.13 -15.54 28.84
CA GLY A 519 -14.38 -14.93 28.38
C GLY A 519 -14.76 -15.41 26.99
N ALA A 520 -13.80 -15.38 26.02
CA ALA A 520 -14.01 -15.87 24.68
C ALA A 520 -14.37 -17.37 24.64
N ALA A 521 -13.78 -18.20 25.51
CA ALA A 521 -14.13 -19.61 25.60
C ALA A 521 -15.59 -19.85 25.97
N LEU A 522 -16.21 -18.98 26.80
CA LEU A 522 -17.64 -19.05 27.08
C LEU A 522 -18.47 -18.82 25.83
N ASN A 523 -18.02 -17.90 24.94
CA ASN A 523 -18.69 -17.60 23.69
C ASN A 523 -18.50 -18.72 22.65
N VAL A 524 -17.33 -19.38 22.59
CA VAL A 524 -17.14 -20.59 21.78
C VAL A 524 -18.18 -21.66 22.21
N ARG A 525 -18.29 -21.90 23.51
CA ARG A 525 -19.18 -22.95 24.04
C ARG A 525 -20.65 -22.66 23.84
N ILE A 526 -21.11 -21.42 24.05
CA ILE A 526 -22.53 -21.09 23.90
C ILE A 526 -22.95 -21.15 22.42
N ASN A 527 -22.10 -20.68 21.49
CA ASN A 527 -22.36 -20.77 20.06
C ASN A 527 -22.34 -22.22 19.57
N ALA A 528 -21.35 -23.03 20.00
CA ALA A 528 -21.31 -24.46 19.70
C ALA A 528 -22.57 -25.21 20.23
N ALA A 529 -23.10 -24.82 21.38
CA ALA A 529 -24.33 -25.38 21.92
C ALA A 529 -25.55 -25.03 21.09
N GLY A 530 -25.53 -23.93 20.33
CA GLY A 530 -26.61 -23.49 19.41
C GLY A 530 -26.71 -24.28 18.09
N LEU A 531 -25.66 -25.03 17.72
CA LEU A 531 -25.67 -25.84 16.50
C LEU A 531 -26.59 -27.06 16.63
N THR A 532 -27.24 -27.43 15.54
CA THR A 532 -28.04 -28.67 15.43
C THR A 532 -27.11 -29.88 15.31
N ASP A 533 -26.17 -29.84 14.37
CA ASP A 533 -25.05 -30.78 14.30
C ASP A 533 -23.83 -30.20 15.04
N LYS A 534 -23.43 -30.83 16.12
CA LYS A 534 -22.31 -30.38 16.96
C LYS A 534 -20.95 -30.88 16.50
N THR A 535 -20.91 -31.81 15.55
CA THR A 535 -19.69 -32.41 15.05
C THR A 535 -18.67 -31.38 14.54
N PRO A 536 -19.06 -30.34 13.76
CA PRO A 536 -18.13 -29.32 13.31
C PRO A 536 -17.54 -28.45 14.43
N ALA A 537 -18.20 -28.37 15.61
CA ALA A 537 -17.72 -27.58 16.75
C ALA A 537 -16.79 -28.36 17.68
N GLU A 538 -16.73 -29.69 17.62
CA GLU A 538 -15.88 -30.50 18.48
C GLU A 538 -14.39 -30.09 18.43
N PRO A 539 -13.78 -29.85 17.25
CA PRO A 539 -12.41 -29.37 17.17
C PRO A 539 -12.21 -28.02 17.85
N LEU A 540 -13.20 -27.10 17.71
CA LEU A 540 -13.16 -25.76 18.30
C LEU A 540 -13.16 -25.84 19.84
N LEU A 541 -14.05 -26.66 20.39
CA LEU A 541 -14.15 -26.87 21.84
C LEU A 541 -12.86 -27.48 22.40
N LYS A 542 -12.33 -28.52 21.78
CA LYS A 542 -11.07 -29.15 22.15
C LYS A 542 -9.89 -28.17 22.13
N ARG A 543 -9.83 -27.34 21.08
CA ARG A 543 -8.79 -26.32 20.97
C ARG A 543 -8.93 -25.25 22.05
N ALA A 544 -10.15 -24.79 22.32
CA ALA A 544 -10.45 -23.82 23.38
C ALA A 544 -9.98 -24.32 24.76
N ASP A 545 -10.26 -25.59 25.09
CA ASP A 545 -9.84 -26.17 26.36
C ASP A 545 -8.30 -26.27 26.48
N ALA A 546 -7.62 -26.64 25.39
CA ALA A 546 -6.16 -26.63 25.32
C ALA A 546 -5.56 -25.23 25.51
N ILE A 547 -6.13 -24.20 24.88
CA ILE A 547 -5.69 -22.81 25.02
C ILE A 547 -5.86 -22.33 26.48
N ILE A 548 -6.97 -22.66 27.14
CA ILE A 548 -7.16 -22.27 28.54
C ILE A 548 -6.07 -22.88 29.44
N ALA A 549 -5.76 -24.17 29.27
CA ALA A 549 -4.73 -24.83 30.08
C ALA A 549 -3.35 -24.20 29.86
N GLU A 550 -2.97 -23.94 28.61
CA GLU A 550 -1.72 -23.28 28.25
C GLU A 550 -1.64 -21.84 28.79
N ALA A 551 -2.74 -21.08 28.67
CA ALA A 551 -2.81 -19.71 29.13
C ALA A 551 -2.66 -19.58 30.66
N LEU A 552 -3.27 -20.49 31.44
CA LEU A 552 -3.16 -20.48 32.88
C LEU A 552 -1.72 -20.82 33.34
N ALA A 553 -1.07 -21.78 32.68
CA ALA A 553 0.33 -22.09 32.98
C ALA A 553 1.25 -20.90 32.73
N LEU A 554 1.10 -20.23 31.55
CA LEU A 554 1.86 -19.03 31.24
C LEU A 554 1.57 -17.86 32.19
N GLN A 555 0.30 -17.67 32.60
CA GLN A 555 -0.05 -16.64 33.59
C GLN A 555 0.70 -16.86 34.91
N ASP A 556 0.75 -18.10 35.41
CA ASP A 556 1.45 -18.41 36.65
C ASP A 556 2.96 -18.13 36.55
N GLU A 557 3.56 -18.44 35.40
CA GLU A 557 4.96 -18.10 35.12
C GLU A 557 5.20 -16.58 35.11
N VAL A 558 4.30 -15.81 34.44
CA VAL A 558 4.39 -14.34 34.40
C VAL A 558 4.29 -13.76 35.79
N LEU A 559 3.27 -14.17 36.59
CA LEU A 559 3.06 -13.64 37.93
C LEU A 559 4.20 -14.02 38.87
N SER A 560 4.78 -15.22 38.77
CA SER A 560 5.97 -15.61 39.50
C SER A 560 7.16 -14.71 39.19
N ALA A 561 7.42 -14.41 37.88
CA ALA A 561 8.47 -13.50 37.47
C ALA A 561 8.25 -12.08 37.99
N VAL A 562 7.01 -11.59 37.93
CA VAL A 562 6.63 -10.26 38.46
C VAL A 562 6.87 -10.15 39.95
N ASN A 563 6.42 -11.16 40.73
CA ASN A 563 6.58 -11.17 42.19
C ASN A 563 8.06 -11.13 42.60
N THR A 564 8.94 -11.80 41.86
CA THR A 564 10.39 -11.73 42.09
C THR A 564 10.93 -10.30 42.02
N HIS A 565 10.34 -9.44 41.16
CA HIS A 565 10.73 -8.03 41.04
C HIS A 565 10.07 -7.12 42.08
N ILE A 566 8.89 -7.47 42.56
CA ILE A 566 8.16 -6.67 43.58
C ILE A 566 8.75 -6.86 44.97
N GLU A 567 9.25 -8.06 45.24
CA GLU A 567 9.82 -8.43 46.56
C GLU A 567 11.29 -7.99 46.73
N GLN A 568 11.96 -7.54 45.69
CA GLN A 568 13.32 -6.96 45.69
C GLN A 568 13.27 -5.45 45.90
#